data_9ef9ca2fb3c0c5ad39d3bc9785d7be5f
#
_entry.id   9ef9ca2fb3c0c5ad39d3bc9785d7be5f
#
_cell.length_a   1.000
_cell.length_b   1.000
_cell.length_c   1.000
_cell.angle_alpha   90.00
_cell.angle_beta   90.00
_cell.angle_gamma   90.00
#
_symmetry.space_group_name_H-M   'P 1'
#
loop_
_entity.id
_entity.type
_entity.pdbx_description
1 polymer ?
#
loop_
_entity_poly.entity_id
_entity_poly.type
_entity_poly.pdbx_seq_one_letter_code
_entity_poly.pdbx_strand_id
1 'polypeptide(L)'
;MNIKTLKEAFEIINIDMLYDEGIIREKKAGNEEYYGFQFSEKLWNIFSYQRGNKKILYSFDEKSKAVKHFMIFMIKKKILKEYLMPIISDNPIIYDANVSYADIINIFNSNNIKIEKLYIYSLSLINCDNYISLIVINNIEKKKIYVNDMTDITDALFVFLQFGIVLYNYIALISTIENSGIKINSLNDKDIITLLKDY
;
A
#
# COMPACT_ATOMS: atom_id res chain seq x y z
N MET A 1 3.22 -13.72 -11.13
CA MET A 1 2.30 -14.34 -10.17
C MET A 1 1.04 -14.78 -10.91
N ASN A 2 0.42 -15.90 -10.53
CA ASN A 2 -0.84 -16.37 -11.09
C ASN A 2 -1.99 -16.25 -10.07
N ILE A 3 -3.24 -16.52 -10.52
CA ILE A 3 -4.44 -16.39 -9.67
C ILE A 3 -4.43 -17.36 -8.47
N LYS A 4 -3.91 -18.58 -8.66
CA LYS A 4 -3.81 -19.56 -7.56
C LYS A 4 -2.90 -19.05 -6.47
N THR A 5 -1.72 -18.57 -6.83
CA THR A 5 -0.75 -17.95 -5.90
C THR A 5 -1.34 -16.72 -5.20
N LEU A 6 -2.12 -15.89 -5.93
CA LEU A 6 -2.82 -14.75 -5.36
C LEU A 6 -3.83 -15.16 -4.28
N LYS A 7 -4.62 -16.23 -4.56
CA LYS A 7 -5.59 -16.77 -3.61
C LYS A 7 -4.92 -17.24 -2.34
N GLU A 8 -3.89 -18.09 -2.47
CA GLU A 8 -3.12 -18.60 -1.33
C GLU A 8 -2.49 -17.45 -0.51
N ALA A 9 -1.93 -16.43 -1.19
CA ALA A 9 -1.37 -15.26 -0.51
C ALA A 9 -2.43 -14.49 0.29
N PHE A 10 -3.61 -14.27 -0.27
CA PHE A 10 -4.69 -13.57 0.41
C PHE A 10 -5.24 -14.34 1.62
N GLU A 11 -5.37 -15.66 1.52
CA GLU A 11 -5.77 -16.50 2.64
C GLU A 11 -4.81 -16.37 3.83
N ILE A 12 -3.48 -16.36 3.57
CA ILE A 12 -2.45 -16.23 4.62
C ILE A 12 -2.56 -14.91 5.37
N ILE A 13 -2.86 -13.82 4.68
CA ILE A 13 -2.95 -12.49 5.29
C ILE A 13 -4.38 -12.07 5.61
N ASN A 14 -5.33 -13.02 5.64
CA ASN A 14 -6.73 -12.79 5.98
C ASN A 14 -7.40 -11.71 5.12
N ILE A 15 -7.23 -11.78 3.81
CA ILE A 15 -8.03 -11.03 2.84
C ILE A 15 -9.06 -11.99 2.24
N ASP A 16 -10.31 -11.85 2.67
CA ASP A 16 -11.39 -12.71 2.22
C ASP A 16 -11.82 -12.39 0.79
N MET A 17 -11.69 -13.36 -0.10
CA MET A 17 -12.05 -13.21 -1.52
C MET A 17 -13.04 -14.28 -1.97
N LEU A 18 -13.92 -13.90 -2.88
CA LEU A 18 -14.78 -14.80 -3.66
C LEU A 18 -14.22 -14.95 -5.06
N TYR A 19 -14.30 -16.19 -5.56
CA TYR A 19 -13.82 -16.59 -6.89
C TYR A 19 -15.01 -17.17 -7.64
N ASP A 20 -15.62 -16.38 -8.51
CA ASP A 20 -16.85 -16.75 -9.19
C ASP A 20 -16.77 -16.36 -10.68
N GLU A 21 -17.08 -17.31 -11.59
CA GLU A 21 -17.22 -17.12 -13.04
C GLU A 21 -16.20 -16.19 -13.71
N GLY A 22 -14.92 -16.31 -13.30
CA GLY A 22 -13.82 -15.48 -13.85
C GLY A 22 -13.68 -14.11 -13.18
N ILE A 23 -14.46 -13.83 -12.15
CA ILE A 23 -14.34 -12.65 -11.31
C ILE A 23 -13.71 -13.04 -9.98
N ILE A 24 -12.75 -12.25 -9.54
CA ILE A 24 -12.19 -12.31 -8.19
C ILE A 24 -12.63 -11.04 -7.49
N ARG A 25 -13.30 -11.13 -6.36
CA ARG A 25 -13.80 -9.98 -5.62
C ARG A 25 -13.74 -10.15 -4.12
N GLU A 26 -13.70 -9.07 -3.37
CA GLU A 26 -13.82 -9.11 -1.93
C GLU A 26 -15.11 -9.81 -1.50
N LYS A 27 -14.98 -10.65 -0.46
CA LYS A 27 -16.13 -11.20 0.26
C LYS A 27 -16.55 -10.19 1.31
N LYS A 28 -17.65 -9.46 1.07
CA LYS A 28 -18.25 -8.54 2.03
C LYS A 28 -19.65 -8.97 2.41
N ALA A 29 -20.00 -8.78 3.67
CA ALA A 29 -21.39 -8.84 4.11
C ALA A 29 -22.16 -7.65 3.49
N GLY A 30 -23.22 -7.91 2.74
CA GLY A 30 -24.11 -6.89 2.21
C GLY A 30 -23.93 -6.47 0.75
N ASN A 31 -22.89 -6.92 0.05
CA ASN A 31 -22.66 -6.69 -1.40
C ASN A 31 -22.71 -5.24 -1.92
N GLU A 32 -22.74 -4.22 -1.06
CA GLU A 32 -22.94 -2.83 -1.50
C GLU A 32 -21.67 -2.17 -2.04
N GLU A 33 -20.50 -2.55 -1.51
CA GLU A 33 -19.22 -2.04 -1.95
C GLU A 33 -18.15 -3.15 -1.92
N TYR A 34 -17.47 -3.36 -3.05
CA TYR A 34 -16.33 -4.27 -3.12
C TYR A 34 -15.39 -3.89 -4.26
N TYR A 35 -14.17 -4.40 -4.16
CA TYR A 35 -13.19 -4.35 -5.25
C TYR A 35 -13.06 -5.72 -5.89
N GLY A 36 -12.82 -5.73 -7.17
CA GLY A 36 -12.71 -6.97 -7.91
C GLY A 36 -11.73 -6.88 -9.09
N PHE A 37 -11.47 -8.04 -9.65
CA PHE A 37 -10.55 -8.26 -10.74
C PHE A 37 -11.19 -9.22 -11.74
N GLN A 38 -11.19 -8.86 -13.03
CA GLN A 38 -11.78 -9.70 -14.09
C GLN A 38 -11.11 -9.46 -15.43
N PHE A 39 -11.29 -10.43 -16.36
CA PHE A 39 -11.01 -10.25 -17.77
C PHE A 39 -12.28 -9.85 -18.51
N SER A 40 -12.28 -8.70 -19.17
CA SER A 40 -13.38 -8.23 -20.02
C SER A 40 -12.84 -7.29 -21.09
N GLU A 41 -13.48 -7.27 -22.26
CA GLU A 41 -13.11 -6.40 -23.40
C GLU A 41 -11.63 -6.54 -23.81
N LYS A 42 -11.08 -7.76 -23.75
CA LYS A 42 -9.68 -8.10 -24.04
C LYS A 42 -8.64 -7.54 -23.05
N LEU A 43 -9.10 -6.98 -21.92
CA LEU A 43 -8.23 -6.42 -20.88
C LEU A 43 -8.50 -7.09 -19.53
N TRP A 44 -7.48 -7.07 -18.68
CA TRP A 44 -7.58 -7.41 -17.27
C TRP A 44 -7.89 -6.16 -16.49
N ASN A 45 -9.09 -6.10 -15.89
CA ASN A 45 -9.60 -4.91 -15.23
C ASN A 45 -9.64 -5.09 -13.72
N ILE A 46 -9.14 -4.10 -12.99
CA ILE A 46 -9.40 -3.90 -11.56
C ILE A 46 -10.53 -2.88 -11.46
N PHE A 47 -11.56 -3.19 -10.71
CA PHE A 47 -12.75 -2.36 -10.60
C PHE A 47 -13.22 -2.21 -9.15
N SER A 48 -13.91 -1.12 -8.88
CA SER A 48 -14.78 -0.96 -7.72
C SER A 48 -16.24 -1.18 -8.13
N TYR A 49 -17.02 -1.72 -7.20
CA TYR A 49 -18.46 -1.80 -7.31
C TYR A 49 -19.07 -1.11 -6.09
N GLN A 50 -19.96 -0.15 -6.32
CA GLN A 50 -20.61 0.60 -5.27
C GLN A 50 -22.06 0.90 -5.67
N ARG A 51 -23.03 0.50 -4.81
CA ARG A 51 -24.47 0.80 -4.98
C ARG A 51 -24.99 0.52 -6.39
N GLY A 52 -24.68 -0.63 -6.94
CA GLY A 52 -25.11 -1.00 -8.30
C GLY A 52 -24.22 -0.49 -9.45
N ASN A 53 -23.27 0.39 -9.17
CA ASN A 53 -22.38 0.98 -10.18
C ASN A 53 -21.01 0.33 -10.15
N LYS A 54 -20.53 -0.09 -11.33
CA LYS A 54 -19.19 -0.60 -11.54
C LYS A 54 -18.32 0.47 -12.17
N LYS A 55 -17.14 0.74 -11.56
CA LYS A 55 -16.15 1.66 -12.07
C LYS A 55 -14.83 0.91 -12.29
N ILE A 56 -14.29 0.95 -13.51
CA ILE A 56 -12.95 0.46 -13.80
C ILE A 56 -11.93 1.45 -13.23
N LEU A 57 -11.00 0.92 -12.42
CA LEU A 57 -9.93 1.69 -11.80
C LEU A 57 -8.65 1.58 -12.61
N TYR A 58 -8.30 0.35 -13.02
CA TYR A 58 -7.08 0.06 -13.79
C TYR A 58 -7.38 -1.00 -14.85
N SER A 59 -6.69 -0.90 -15.99
CA SER A 59 -6.77 -1.87 -17.08
C SER A 59 -5.37 -2.27 -17.54
N PHE A 60 -5.18 -3.56 -17.84
CA PHE A 60 -3.90 -4.14 -18.22
C PHE A 60 -4.07 -5.10 -19.40
N ASP A 61 -3.13 -5.08 -20.30
CA ASP A 61 -3.01 -6.05 -21.40
C ASP A 61 -2.49 -7.42 -20.93
N GLU A 62 -1.62 -7.42 -19.91
CA GLU A 62 -0.98 -8.60 -19.37
C GLU A 62 -1.59 -9.04 -18.03
N LYS A 63 -2.02 -10.29 -17.95
CA LYS A 63 -2.55 -10.92 -16.73
C LYS A 63 -1.59 -10.82 -15.54
N SER A 64 -0.30 -11.07 -15.77
CA SER A 64 0.71 -11.08 -14.71
C SER A 64 0.89 -9.70 -14.04
N LYS A 65 0.87 -8.62 -14.83
CA LYS A 65 0.91 -7.24 -14.36
C LYS A 65 -0.34 -6.90 -13.56
N ALA A 66 -1.51 -7.26 -14.11
CA ALA A 66 -2.80 -7.01 -13.47
C ALA A 66 -2.93 -7.74 -12.11
N VAL A 67 -2.56 -9.02 -12.05
CA VAL A 67 -2.59 -9.81 -10.81
C VAL A 67 -1.66 -9.20 -9.75
N LYS A 68 -0.45 -8.78 -10.14
CA LYS A 68 0.49 -8.12 -9.23
C LYS A 68 -0.05 -6.80 -8.71
N HIS A 69 -0.59 -5.96 -9.60
CA HIS A 69 -1.17 -4.67 -9.23
C HIS A 69 -2.38 -4.85 -8.32
N PHE A 70 -3.26 -5.82 -8.60
CA PHE A 70 -4.40 -6.12 -7.74
C PHE A 70 -3.97 -6.58 -6.35
N MET A 71 -2.90 -7.39 -6.25
CA MET A 71 -2.34 -7.77 -4.95
C MET A 71 -1.86 -6.55 -4.16
N ILE A 72 -1.06 -5.67 -4.77
CA ILE A 72 -0.56 -4.44 -4.13
C ILE A 72 -1.74 -3.60 -3.65
N PHE A 73 -2.72 -3.39 -4.51
CA PHE A 73 -3.93 -2.61 -4.22
C PHE A 73 -4.70 -3.17 -3.02
N MET A 74 -4.94 -4.49 -2.98
CA MET A 74 -5.71 -5.11 -1.89
C MET A 74 -4.95 -5.13 -0.57
N ILE A 75 -3.64 -5.39 -0.60
CA ILE A 75 -2.79 -5.31 0.61
C ILE A 75 -2.77 -3.89 1.15
N LYS A 76 -2.57 -2.88 0.28
CA LYS A 76 -2.63 -1.47 0.68
C LYS A 76 -3.95 -1.13 1.36
N LYS A 77 -5.07 -1.51 0.77
CA LYS A 77 -6.40 -1.28 1.33
C LYS A 77 -6.55 -1.89 2.73
N LYS A 78 -6.06 -3.12 2.93
CA LYS A 78 -6.01 -3.75 4.25
C LYS A 78 -5.18 -2.91 5.22
N ILE A 79 -4.00 -2.47 4.81
CA ILE A 79 -3.12 -1.64 5.64
C ILE A 79 -3.79 -0.32 6.03
N LEU A 80 -4.42 0.36 5.08
CA LEU A 80 -5.13 1.61 5.36
C LEU A 80 -6.20 1.41 6.43
N LYS A 81 -7.00 0.35 6.31
CA LYS A 81 -8.10 0.08 7.23
C LYS A 81 -7.66 -0.42 8.61
N GLU A 82 -6.69 -1.34 8.65
CA GLU A 82 -6.38 -2.08 9.88
C GLU A 82 -5.19 -1.49 10.66
N TYR A 83 -4.34 -0.70 10.01
CA TYR A 83 -3.15 -0.12 10.62
C TYR A 83 -3.14 1.40 10.58
N LEU A 84 -3.34 2.00 9.39
CA LEU A 84 -3.21 3.46 9.26
C LEU A 84 -4.34 4.21 9.95
N MET A 85 -5.59 3.88 9.66
CA MET A 85 -6.73 4.61 10.23
C MET A 85 -6.80 4.55 11.75
N PRO A 86 -6.58 3.42 12.44
CA PRO A 86 -6.48 3.38 13.89
C PRO A 86 -5.37 4.27 14.43
N ILE A 87 -4.15 4.19 13.87
CA ILE A 87 -3.02 5.01 14.33
C ILE A 87 -3.33 6.51 14.18
N ILE A 88 -3.91 6.93 13.05
CA ILE A 88 -4.31 8.32 12.84
C ILE A 88 -5.38 8.74 13.85
N SER A 89 -6.39 7.90 14.07
CA SER A 89 -7.48 8.20 15.00
C SER A 89 -6.99 8.37 16.45
N ASP A 90 -6.02 7.55 16.85
CA ASP A 90 -5.49 7.54 18.22
C ASP A 90 -4.44 8.64 18.47
N ASN A 91 -3.99 9.32 17.42
CA ASN A 91 -2.94 10.34 17.49
C ASN A 91 -3.37 11.69 16.87
N PRO A 92 -4.30 12.44 17.48
CA PRO A 92 -4.82 13.69 16.92
C PRO A 92 -3.76 14.79 16.76
N ILE A 93 -2.61 14.67 17.44
CA ILE A 93 -1.47 15.60 17.31
C ILE A 93 -0.96 15.73 15.87
N ILE A 94 -1.19 14.75 15.02
CA ILE A 94 -0.78 14.79 13.61
C ILE A 94 -1.48 15.89 12.80
N TYR A 95 -2.58 16.44 13.31
CA TYR A 95 -3.31 17.56 12.71
C TYR A 95 -2.96 18.91 13.34
N ASP A 96 -2.05 18.94 14.32
CA ASP A 96 -1.58 20.17 14.93
C ASP A 96 -0.59 20.88 13.99
N ALA A 97 -0.77 22.19 13.81
CA ALA A 97 0.15 23.00 12.99
C ALA A 97 1.59 23.06 13.56
N ASN A 98 1.78 22.67 14.82
CA ASN A 98 3.09 22.61 15.49
C ASN A 98 3.64 21.17 15.57
N VAL A 99 3.04 20.20 14.90
CA VAL A 99 3.55 18.83 14.89
C VAL A 99 5.01 18.79 14.44
N SER A 100 5.84 18.08 15.17
CA SER A 100 7.26 17.96 14.90
C SER A 100 7.65 16.59 14.37
N TYR A 101 8.83 16.51 13.77
CA TYR A 101 9.42 15.22 13.37
C TYR A 101 9.55 14.24 14.56
N ALA A 102 9.86 14.77 15.76
CA ALA A 102 9.96 13.96 16.98
C ALA A 102 8.61 13.32 17.36
N ASP A 103 7.50 14.05 17.16
CA ASP A 103 6.15 13.53 17.43
C ASP A 103 5.85 12.35 16.48
N ILE A 104 6.19 12.49 15.20
CA ILE A 104 6.01 11.40 14.22
C ILE A 104 6.86 10.17 14.58
N ILE A 105 8.11 10.36 15.00
CA ILE A 105 8.96 9.26 15.46
C ILE A 105 8.40 8.61 16.73
N ASN A 106 7.83 9.37 17.66
CA ASN A 106 7.16 8.83 18.84
C ASN A 106 5.93 7.99 18.46
N ILE A 107 5.13 8.42 17.48
CA ILE A 107 4.00 7.64 16.95
C ILE A 107 4.50 6.31 16.36
N PHE A 108 5.56 6.32 15.55
CA PHE A 108 6.15 5.08 15.04
C PHE A 108 6.59 4.14 16.16
N ASN A 109 7.31 4.67 17.15
CA ASN A 109 7.85 3.86 18.25
C ASN A 109 6.72 3.25 19.11
N SER A 110 5.69 4.02 19.46
CA SER A 110 4.54 3.54 20.25
C SER A 110 3.74 2.46 19.52
N ASN A 111 3.77 2.45 18.19
CA ASN A 111 3.14 1.43 17.37
C ASN A 111 4.09 0.31 16.90
N ASN A 112 5.31 0.23 17.46
CA ASN A 112 6.35 -0.73 17.09
C ASN A 112 6.77 -0.69 15.60
N ILE A 113 6.58 0.44 14.94
CA ILE A 113 6.97 0.65 13.54
C ILE A 113 8.43 1.09 13.48
N LYS A 114 9.29 0.21 13.01
CA LYS A 114 10.75 0.43 12.95
C LYS A 114 11.16 0.83 11.54
N ILE A 115 10.94 2.09 11.17
CA ILE A 115 11.29 2.60 9.82
C ILE A 115 12.79 2.47 9.50
N GLU A 116 13.67 2.54 10.49
CA GLU A 116 15.12 2.32 10.35
C GLU A 116 15.49 0.87 9.95
N LYS A 117 14.61 -0.08 10.25
CA LYS A 117 14.79 -1.53 9.99
C LYS A 117 14.04 -2.04 8.76
N LEU A 118 13.55 -1.16 7.92
CA LEU A 118 13.05 -1.54 6.60
C LEU A 118 14.24 -1.99 5.75
N TYR A 119 14.61 -3.28 5.87
CA TYR A 119 15.87 -3.86 5.35
C TYR A 119 16.16 -3.50 3.89
N ILE A 120 15.12 -3.48 3.07
CA ILE A 120 15.23 -3.24 1.62
C ILE A 120 15.06 -1.74 1.29
N TYR A 121 14.19 -1.05 2.02
CA TYR A 121 13.84 0.34 1.75
C TYR A 121 13.95 1.18 3.02
N SER A 122 14.35 2.44 2.87
CA SER A 122 14.22 3.45 3.91
C SER A 122 13.46 4.66 3.38
N LEU A 123 12.75 5.32 4.28
CA LEU A 123 12.00 6.53 3.99
C LEU A 123 12.73 7.74 4.56
N SER A 124 12.82 8.83 3.81
CA SER A 124 13.54 10.03 4.22
C SER A 124 12.85 11.29 3.72
N LEU A 125 12.87 12.33 4.56
CA LEU A 125 12.53 13.69 4.17
C LEU A 125 13.82 14.46 3.87
N ILE A 126 13.88 15.12 2.73
CA ILE A 126 14.98 15.98 2.33
C ILE A 126 14.45 17.40 2.19
N ASN A 127 15.01 18.32 2.97
CA ASN A 127 14.71 19.74 2.87
C ASN A 127 15.49 20.33 1.68
N CYS A 128 14.78 20.90 0.74
CA CYS A 128 15.29 21.66 -0.39
C CYS A 128 14.87 23.13 -0.20
N ASP A 129 15.52 24.06 -0.89
CA ASP A 129 15.35 25.50 -0.66
C ASP A 129 13.88 25.98 -0.63
N ASN A 130 13.02 25.41 -1.49
CA ASN A 130 11.63 25.84 -1.63
C ASN A 130 10.60 24.71 -1.42
N TYR A 131 11.05 23.48 -1.10
CA TYR A 131 10.16 22.35 -0.92
C TYR A 131 10.84 21.25 -0.09
N ILE A 132 10.03 20.33 0.40
CA ILE A 132 10.46 19.15 1.13
C ILE A 132 10.17 17.93 0.25
N SER A 133 11.22 17.20 -0.12
CA SER A 133 11.08 15.97 -0.90
C SER A 133 10.96 14.75 0.02
N LEU A 134 9.92 13.96 -0.21
CA LEU A 134 9.79 12.63 0.35
C LEU A 134 10.38 11.61 -0.62
N ILE A 135 11.38 10.89 -0.14
CA ILE A 135 12.06 9.87 -0.93
C ILE A 135 12.04 8.51 -0.25
N VAL A 136 11.96 7.47 -1.05
CA VAL A 136 12.27 6.10 -0.65
C VAL A 136 13.64 5.74 -1.20
N ILE A 137 14.49 5.20 -0.36
CA ILE A 137 15.82 4.73 -0.75
C ILE A 137 15.79 3.21 -0.81
N ASN A 138 16.05 2.65 -1.99
CA ASN A 138 16.35 1.23 -2.11
C ASN A 138 17.75 0.98 -1.57
N ASN A 139 17.84 0.37 -0.39
CA ASN A 139 19.10 0.18 0.33
C ASN A 139 20.04 -0.83 -0.36
N ILE A 140 19.50 -1.74 -1.16
CA ILE A 140 20.29 -2.74 -1.90
C ILE A 140 20.93 -2.09 -3.12
N GLU A 141 20.14 -1.40 -3.93
CA GLU A 141 20.60 -0.78 -5.18
C GLU A 141 21.21 0.62 -4.96
N LYS A 142 21.10 1.18 -3.74
CA LYS A 142 21.50 2.56 -3.40
C LYS A 142 20.78 3.61 -4.25
N LYS A 143 19.59 3.30 -4.69
CA LYS A 143 18.78 4.13 -5.57
C LYS A 143 17.76 4.94 -4.79
N LYS A 144 17.65 6.23 -5.12
CA LYS A 144 16.63 7.13 -4.60
C LYS A 144 15.39 7.11 -5.51
N ILE A 145 14.22 6.90 -4.93
CA ILE A 145 12.93 6.95 -5.61
C ILE A 145 12.20 8.18 -5.06
N TYR A 146 12.06 9.22 -5.89
CA TYR A 146 11.32 10.41 -5.51
C TYR A 146 9.83 10.11 -5.52
N VAL A 147 9.16 10.37 -4.42
CA VAL A 147 7.75 10.04 -4.25
C VAL A 147 6.87 11.28 -4.31
N ASN A 148 7.19 12.31 -3.54
CA ASN A 148 6.40 13.54 -3.49
C ASN A 148 7.24 14.75 -3.06
N ASP A 149 6.87 15.94 -3.54
CA ASP A 149 7.43 17.21 -3.12
C ASP A 149 6.31 18.06 -2.51
N MET A 150 6.59 18.68 -1.36
CA MET A 150 5.62 19.43 -0.56
C MET A 150 6.25 20.76 -0.13
N THR A 151 5.43 21.78 -0.02
CA THR A 151 5.87 23.10 0.43
C THR A 151 5.65 23.35 1.92
N ASP A 152 4.73 22.59 2.53
CA ASP A 152 4.42 22.70 3.94
C ASP A 152 5.02 21.52 4.73
N ILE A 153 5.65 21.84 5.87
CA ILE A 153 6.32 20.83 6.71
C ILE A 153 5.30 19.92 7.40
N THR A 154 4.14 20.42 7.78
CA THR A 154 3.09 19.65 8.44
C THR A 154 2.54 18.60 7.49
N ASP A 155 2.24 19.00 6.25
CA ASP A 155 1.83 18.08 5.19
C ASP A 155 2.91 17.03 4.92
N ALA A 156 4.18 17.45 4.87
CA ALA A 156 5.29 16.54 4.66
C ALA A 156 5.44 15.51 5.78
N LEU A 157 5.27 15.92 7.03
CA LEU A 157 5.31 15.04 8.19
C LEU A 157 4.12 14.07 8.20
N PHE A 158 2.93 14.54 7.84
CA PHE A 158 1.74 13.69 7.73
C PHE A 158 1.90 12.61 6.65
N VAL A 159 2.36 12.99 5.47
CA VAL A 159 2.61 12.04 4.37
C VAL A 159 3.75 11.09 4.72
N PHE A 160 4.80 11.56 5.42
CA PHE A 160 5.89 10.72 5.91
C PHE A 160 5.38 9.65 6.88
N LEU A 161 4.50 10.02 7.82
CA LEU A 161 3.84 9.08 8.73
C LEU A 161 3.04 8.02 7.97
N GLN A 162 2.17 8.46 7.05
CA GLN A 162 1.33 7.56 6.27
C GLN A 162 2.17 6.54 5.49
N PHE A 163 3.18 7.02 4.78
CA PHE A 163 4.04 6.18 3.95
C PHE A 163 4.91 5.24 4.78
N GLY A 164 5.38 5.69 5.94
CA GLY A 164 6.10 4.83 6.88
C GLY A 164 5.25 3.66 7.36
N ILE A 165 4.00 3.93 7.76
CA ILE A 165 3.05 2.90 8.18
C ILE A 165 2.73 1.94 7.03
N VAL A 166 2.45 2.46 5.85
CA VAL A 166 2.09 1.65 4.68
C VAL A 166 3.26 0.76 4.26
N LEU A 167 4.44 1.32 4.13
CA LEU A 167 5.63 0.58 3.67
C LEU A 167 6.04 -0.50 4.68
N TYR A 168 6.06 -0.16 5.97
CA TYR A 168 6.40 -1.10 7.03
C TYR A 168 5.45 -2.30 7.05
N ASN A 169 4.14 -2.05 7.09
CA ASN A 169 3.16 -3.12 7.15
C ASN A 169 3.08 -3.92 5.84
N TYR A 170 3.30 -3.28 4.69
CA TYR A 170 3.38 -4.00 3.42
C TYR A 170 4.53 -5.02 3.43
N ILE A 171 5.72 -4.61 3.84
CA ILE A 171 6.89 -5.51 3.93
C ILE A 171 6.62 -6.64 4.92
N ALA A 172 6.00 -6.34 6.07
CA ALA A 172 5.66 -7.35 7.07
C ALA A 172 4.67 -8.39 6.53
N LEU A 173 3.62 -7.96 5.82
CA LEU A 173 2.62 -8.85 5.21
C LEU A 173 3.24 -9.71 4.09
N ILE A 174 4.08 -9.12 3.22
CA ILE A 174 4.81 -9.87 2.19
C ILE A 174 5.73 -10.91 2.82
N SER A 175 6.48 -10.55 3.86
CA SER A 175 7.34 -11.48 4.58
C SER A 175 6.54 -12.65 5.20
N THR A 176 5.34 -12.39 5.70
CA THR A 176 4.43 -13.42 6.22
C THR A 176 4.03 -14.43 5.13
N ILE A 177 3.71 -13.92 3.93
CA ILE A 177 3.35 -14.75 2.77
C ILE A 177 4.57 -15.58 2.31
N GLU A 178 5.75 -14.97 2.21
CA GLU A 178 6.97 -15.65 1.78
C GLU A 178 7.44 -16.72 2.76
N ASN A 179 7.32 -16.46 4.05
CA ASN A 179 7.63 -17.43 5.11
C ASN A 179 6.70 -18.66 5.09
N SER A 180 5.52 -18.54 4.48
CA SER A 180 4.63 -19.70 4.23
C SER A 180 4.99 -20.51 2.99
N GLY A 181 6.07 -20.16 2.30
CA GLY A 181 6.56 -20.87 1.11
C GLY A 181 6.05 -20.33 -0.21
N ILE A 182 5.23 -19.27 -0.22
CA ILE A 182 4.74 -18.63 -1.44
C ILE A 182 5.75 -17.60 -1.91
N LYS A 183 6.32 -17.81 -3.08
CA LYS A 183 7.25 -16.83 -3.69
C LYS A 183 6.45 -15.69 -4.32
N ILE A 184 6.66 -14.49 -3.83
CA ILE A 184 6.18 -13.24 -4.42
C ILE A 184 7.36 -12.56 -5.10
N ASN A 185 7.15 -12.11 -6.34
CA ASN A 185 8.17 -11.31 -7.01
C ASN A 185 8.40 -10.02 -6.20
N SER A 186 9.65 -9.72 -5.91
CA SER A 186 10.05 -8.49 -5.21
C SER A 186 9.40 -7.25 -5.86
N LEU A 187 9.09 -6.26 -5.04
CA LEU A 187 8.65 -4.95 -5.51
C LEU A 187 9.78 -4.31 -6.33
N ASN A 188 9.41 -3.75 -7.47
CA ASN A 188 10.28 -2.83 -8.19
C ASN A 188 9.90 -1.37 -7.85
N ASP A 189 10.65 -0.40 -8.37
CA ASP A 189 10.43 1.01 -8.08
C ASP A 189 9.01 1.49 -8.46
N LYS A 190 8.43 0.95 -9.56
CA LYS A 190 7.06 1.28 -9.97
C LYS A 190 6.03 0.74 -8.99
N ASP A 191 6.27 -0.44 -8.46
CA ASP A 191 5.39 -1.06 -7.46
C ASP A 191 5.40 -0.24 -6.16
N ILE A 192 6.56 0.27 -5.73
CA ILE A 192 6.69 1.18 -4.59
C ILE A 192 5.92 2.48 -4.82
N ILE A 193 6.06 3.08 -6.01
CA ILE A 193 5.30 4.27 -6.36
C ILE A 193 3.80 3.99 -6.35
N THR A 194 3.36 2.87 -6.92
CA THR A 194 1.95 2.45 -6.88
C THR A 194 1.46 2.25 -5.45
N LEU A 195 2.27 1.59 -4.61
CA LEU A 195 1.92 1.37 -3.20
C LEU A 195 1.73 2.70 -2.46
N LEU A 196 2.55 3.71 -2.73
CA LEU A 196 2.57 4.95 -1.95
C LEU A 196 1.72 6.08 -2.56
N LYS A 197 1.61 6.23 -3.87
CA LYS A 197 0.99 7.40 -4.53
C LYS A 197 -0.52 7.35 -4.74
N ASP A 198 -1.15 6.21 -4.85
CA ASP A 198 -2.59 6.13 -5.15
C ASP A 198 -3.42 6.32 -3.85
N TYR A 199 -3.51 7.55 -3.36
CA TYR A 199 -4.41 7.99 -2.30
C TYR A 199 -5.56 8.81 -2.85
#